data_1f454f3f1e9ae252f2d9d8429dba8ab3
#
_entry.id   1f454f3f1e9ae252f2d9d8429dba8ab3
#
_cell.length_a   1.000
_cell.length_b   1.000
_cell.length_c   1.000
_cell.angle_alpha   90.00
_cell.angle_beta   90.00
_cell.angle_gamma   90.00
#
_symmetry.space_group_name_H-M   'P 1'
#
loop_
_entity.id
_entity.type
_entity.pdbx_description
1 polymer ?
#
loop_
_entity_poly.entity_id
_entity_poly.type
_entity_poly.pdbx_seq_one_letter_code
_entity_poly.pdbx_strand_id
1 'polypeptide(L)'
;MGKTIRMIMVVMLALGAVVGCQKKEAAVVAAAPAPILSAPTGNDTVAWKAYVQQQVNIELKGEYMRGRPYIYFVPMGEDEESKRQYEAQLDSVAGSVARGIQAGSMIVFASPDSAKLATLVEESFKLAAPKSLKGVRVLFIGSASERDRVTAAVAPSEATFKFIVTG
;
A
#
# COMPACT_ATOMS: atom_id res chain seq x y z
N MET A 1 -7.47 -23.00 -93.07
CA MET A 1 -8.81 -23.28 -92.65
C MET A 1 -8.77 -23.39 -91.17
N GLY A 2 -9.23 -22.59 -90.40
CA GLY A 2 -10.37 -21.80 -90.25
C GLY A 2 -10.70 -21.64 -88.81
N LYS A 3 -11.21 -20.55 -88.50
CA LYS A 3 -12.14 -20.16 -87.48
C LYS A 3 -11.60 -19.68 -86.10
N THR A 4 -11.58 -18.38 -86.09
CA THR A 4 -11.73 -17.48 -84.96
C THR A 4 -12.85 -17.90 -84.00
N ILE A 5 -12.51 -18.03 -82.72
CA ILE A 5 -13.51 -17.95 -81.65
C ILE A 5 -13.08 -16.89 -80.65
N ARG A 6 -13.90 -15.86 -80.57
CA ARG A 6 -13.85 -14.77 -79.63
C ARG A 6 -13.99 -15.28 -78.21
N MET A 7 -13.03 -15.04 -77.38
CA MET A 7 -13.09 -15.32 -75.95
C MET A 7 -13.48 -14.03 -75.22
N ILE A 8 -14.67 -13.99 -74.72
CA ILE A 8 -15.20 -12.92 -73.90
C ILE A 8 -14.55 -13.03 -72.50
N MET A 9 -13.76 -12.06 -72.19
CA MET A 9 -13.11 -11.96 -70.87
C MET A 9 -14.08 -11.31 -69.89
N VAL A 10 -14.69 -12.12 -69.02
CA VAL A 10 -15.48 -11.64 -67.91
C VAL A 10 -14.50 -11.32 -66.75
N VAL A 11 -14.29 -10.04 -66.51
CA VAL A 11 -13.55 -9.57 -65.36
C VAL A 11 -14.47 -9.62 -64.16
N MET A 12 -14.31 -10.61 -63.30
CA MET A 12 -14.92 -10.61 -61.97
C MET A 12 -14.07 -9.77 -61.04
N LEU A 13 -14.60 -8.62 -60.66
CA LEU A 13 -14.07 -7.79 -59.58
C LEU A 13 -14.39 -8.45 -58.24
N ALA A 14 -13.43 -9.14 -57.63
CA ALA A 14 -13.54 -9.61 -56.26
C ALA A 14 -13.26 -8.42 -55.30
N LEU A 15 -14.33 -7.88 -54.70
CA LEU A 15 -14.20 -6.94 -53.56
C LEU A 15 -13.74 -7.77 -52.34
N GLY A 16 -12.46 -7.72 -52.06
CA GLY A 16 -11.92 -8.20 -50.77
C GLY A 16 -12.31 -7.24 -49.67
N ALA A 17 -13.26 -7.60 -48.84
CA ALA A 17 -13.55 -6.90 -47.60
C ALA A 17 -12.40 -7.19 -46.62
N VAL A 18 -11.48 -6.23 -46.48
CA VAL A 18 -10.49 -6.24 -45.43
C VAL A 18 -11.20 -5.85 -44.15
N VAL A 19 -11.60 -6.87 -43.37
CA VAL A 19 -12.04 -6.67 -41.99
C VAL A 19 -10.78 -6.29 -41.18
N GLY A 20 -10.50 -4.99 -41.13
CA GLY A 20 -9.50 -4.44 -40.23
C GLY A 20 -9.97 -4.65 -38.79
N CYS A 21 -9.35 -5.59 -38.10
CA CYS A 21 -9.41 -5.61 -36.63
C CYS A 21 -8.81 -4.28 -36.13
N GLN A 22 -9.64 -3.27 -35.97
CA GLN A 22 -9.29 -2.11 -35.15
C GLN A 22 -9.17 -2.60 -33.72
N LYS A 23 -7.92 -2.87 -33.31
CA LYS A 23 -7.52 -2.97 -31.91
C LYS A 23 -7.89 -1.61 -31.30
N LYS A 24 -9.03 -1.62 -30.59
CA LYS A 24 -9.48 -0.46 -29.82
C LYS A 24 -8.40 -0.23 -28.76
N GLU A 25 -7.47 0.64 -29.06
CA GLU A 25 -6.55 1.20 -28.08
C GLU A 25 -7.44 1.90 -27.06
N ALA A 26 -7.69 1.22 -25.93
CA ALA A 26 -8.35 1.86 -24.82
C ALA A 26 -7.47 3.03 -24.42
N ALA A 27 -7.91 4.24 -24.78
CA ALA A 27 -7.33 5.45 -24.24
C ALA A 27 -7.30 5.29 -22.73
N VAL A 28 -6.10 5.16 -22.16
CA VAL A 28 -5.89 5.26 -20.72
C VAL A 28 -6.28 6.70 -20.38
N VAL A 29 -7.56 6.86 -20.04
CA VAL A 29 -8.04 8.09 -19.43
C VAL A 29 -7.22 8.17 -18.15
N ALA A 30 -6.30 9.12 -18.10
CA ALA A 30 -5.58 9.44 -16.88
C ALA A 30 -6.64 9.75 -15.83
N ALA A 31 -6.86 8.79 -14.91
CA ALA A 31 -7.79 8.97 -13.82
C ALA A 31 -7.35 10.22 -13.06
N ALA A 32 -8.28 11.15 -12.87
CA ALA A 32 -8.03 12.31 -12.02
C ALA A 32 -7.43 11.82 -10.68
N PRO A 33 -6.46 12.53 -10.10
CA PRO A 33 -5.86 12.11 -8.85
C PRO A 33 -6.97 11.91 -7.82
N ALA A 34 -6.98 10.74 -7.18
CA ALA A 34 -7.98 10.42 -6.18
C ALA A 34 -7.93 11.49 -5.06
N PRO A 35 -9.09 11.92 -4.54
CA PRO A 35 -9.13 12.92 -3.48
C PRO A 35 -8.33 12.43 -2.27
N ILE A 36 -7.59 13.34 -1.64
CA ILE A 36 -6.84 13.03 -0.42
C ILE A 36 -7.84 12.79 0.70
N LEU A 37 -7.85 11.58 1.25
CA LEU A 37 -8.71 11.22 2.36
C LEU A 37 -8.21 11.91 3.64
N SER A 38 -9.15 12.36 4.47
CA SER A 38 -8.85 12.74 5.85
C SER A 38 -8.75 11.50 6.73
N ALA A 39 -7.97 11.58 7.80
CA ALA A 39 -7.90 10.50 8.77
C ALA A 39 -9.28 10.22 9.36
N PRO A 40 -9.72 8.95 9.38
CA PRO A 40 -11.01 8.61 9.98
C PRO A 40 -11.02 8.83 11.49
N THR A 41 -12.19 9.12 12.03
CA THR A 41 -12.44 9.16 13.47
C THR A 41 -13.11 7.87 13.93
N GLY A 42 -12.71 7.35 15.10
CA GLY A 42 -13.29 6.12 15.66
C GLY A 42 -12.83 4.83 14.97
N ASN A 43 -13.55 3.72 15.21
CA ASN A 43 -13.16 2.36 14.85
C ASN A 43 -13.65 1.88 13.48
N ASP A 44 -14.02 2.77 12.56
CA ASP A 44 -14.39 2.34 11.20
C ASP A 44 -13.19 1.74 10.47
N THR A 45 -13.05 0.42 10.60
CA THR A 45 -11.94 -0.33 10.00
C THR A 45 -11.90 -0.24 8.47
N VAL A 46 -13.05 -0.04 7.81
CA VAL A 46 -13.11 0.10 6.35
C VAL A 46 -12.52 1.45 5.93
N ALA A 47 -12.94 2.52 6.60
CA ALA A 47 -12.41 3.86 6.36
C ALA A 47 -10.90 3.93 6.68
N TRP A 48 -10.47 3.35 7.81
CA TRP A 48 -9.04 3.26 8.15
C TRP A 48 -8.23 2.49 7.13
N LYS A 49 -8.74 1.35 6.64
CA LYS A 49 -8.06 0.57 5.60
C LYS A 49 -7.87 1.38 4.31
N ALA A 50 -8.90 2.10 3.87
CA ALA A 50 -8.82 2.95 2.69
C ALA A 50 -7.81 4.09 2.89
N TYR A 51 -7.84 4.74 4.05
CA TYR A 51 -6.92 5.81 4.40
C TYR A 51 -5.46 5.33 4.44
N VAL A 52 -5.19 4.24 5.17
CA VAL A 52 -3.85 3.65 5.26
C VAL A 52 -3.33 3.26 3.89
N GLN A 53 -4.17 2.63 3.06
CA GLN A 53 -3.78 2.27 1.69
C GLN A 53 -3.39 3.49 0.86
N GLN A 54 -4.14 4.59 0.98
CA GLN A 54 -3.81 5.83 0.30
C GLN A 54 -2.47 6.41 0.79
N GLN A 55 -2.24 6.44 2.12
CA GLN A 55 -0.97 6.93 2.68
C GLN A 55 0.22 6.09 2.23
N VAL A 56 0.07 4.76 2.20
CA VAL A 56 1.10 3.85 1.66
C VAL A 56 1.40 4.18 0.20
N ASN A 57 0.39 4.37 -0.63
CA ASN A 57 0.57 4.71 -2.05
C ASN A 57 1.28 6.06 -2.23
N ILE A 58 0.93 7.06 -1.41
CA ILE A 58 1.58 8.38 -1.41
C ILE A 58 3.06 8.25 -1.03
N GLU A 59 3.38 7.47 0.00
CA GLU A 59 4.76 7.27 0.46
C GLU A 59 5.61 6.48 -0.53
N LEU A 60 5.01 5.54 -1.22
CA LEU A 60 5.72 4.76 -2.25
C LEU A 60 6.00 5.58 -3.51
N LYS A 61 5.14 6.53 -3.88
CA LYS A 61 5.29 7.38 -5.09
C LYS A 61 5.62 6.58 -6.36
N GLY A 62 5.12 5.34 -6.46
CA GLY A 62 5.44 4.42 -7.55
C GLY A 62 6.77 3.68 -7.39
N GLU A 63 7.49 3.87 -6.29
CA GLU A 63 8.70 3.11 -6.01
C GLU A 63 8.40 1.64 -5.72
N TYR A 64 9.33 0.78 -6.11
CA TYR A 64 9.22 -0.64 -5.81
C TYR A 64 9.37 -0.90 -4.31
N MET A 65 8.49 -1.75 -3.79
CA MET A 65 8.56 -2.30 -2.44
C MET A 65 8.66 -3.82 -2.52
N ARG A 66 9.44 -4.42 -1.64
CA ARG A 66 9.54 -5.88 -1.54
C ARG A 66 8.30 -6.44 -0.83
N GLY A 67 7.46 -7.13 -1.56
CA GLY A 67 6.26 -7.76 -1.02
C GLY A 67 5.14 -6.77 -0.70
N ARG A 68 4.30 -7.14 0.28
CA ARG A 68 3.21 -6.30 0.78
C ARG A 68 3.64 -5.59 2.07
N PRO A 69 3.10 -4.39 2.39
CA PRO A 69 3.38 -3.75 3.66
C PRO A 69 2.82 -4.59 4.82
N TYR A 70 3.54 -4.63 5.92
CA TYR A 70 3.04 -5.13 7.20
C TYR A 70 2.21 -4.03 7.85
N ILE A 71 0.90 -4.21 7.89
CA ILE A 71 -0.01 -3.22 8.45
C ILE A 71 -0.50 -3.70 9.81
N TYR A 72 -0.22 -2.93 10.84
CA TYR A 72 -0.66 -3.13 12.21
C TYR A 72 -1.68 -2.05 12.56
N PHE A 73 -2.91 -2.49 12.74
CA PHE A 73 -4.01 -1.62 13.13
C PHE A 73 -4.47 -1.96 14.55
N VAL A 74 -4.41 -0.98 15.44
CA VAL A 74 -4.87 -1.12 16.83
C VAL A 74 -6.22 -0.42 16.95
N PRO A 75 -7.31 -1.16 17.25
CA PRO A 75 -8.62 -0.56 17.46
C PRO A 75 -8.66 0.21 18.78
N MET A 76 -9.51 1.23 18.82
CA MET A 76 -9.89 1.91 20.06
C MET A 76 -10.80 1.01 20.88
N GLY A 77 -10.64 1.00 22.19
CA GLY A 77 -11.50 0.27 23.13
C GLY A 77 -10.73 -0.30 24.29
N GLU A 78 -11.47 -0.52 25.40
CA GLU A 78 -10.96 -1.08 26.64
C GLU A 78 -11.68 -2.41 27.01
N ASP A 79 -12.57 -2.88 26.13
CA ASP A 79 -13.23 -4.17 26.30
C ASP A 79 -12.23 -5.33 26.10
N GLU A 80 -12.60 -6.52 26.55
CA GLU A 80 -11.74 -7.70 26.53
C GLU A 80 -11.31 -8.13 25.11
N GLU A 81 -12.14 -7.86 24.10
CA GLU A 81 -11.79 -8.16 22.72
C GLU A 81 -10.73 -7.18 22.21
N SER A 82 -10.89 -5.89 22.46
CA SER A 82 -9.91 -4.86 22.11
C SER A 82 -8.56 -5.07 22.80
N LYS A 83 -8.56 -5.52 24.07
CA LYS A 83 -7.34 -5.89 24.79
C LYS A 83 -6.64 -7.08 24.16
N ARG A 84 -7.37 -8.16 23.86
CA ARG A 84 -6.80 -9.35 23.16
C ARG A 84 -6.22 -8.98 21.80
N GLN A 85 -6.90 -8.12 21.04
CA GLN A 85 -6.39 -7.66 19.75
C GLN A 85 -5.13 -6.82 19.91
N TYR A 86 -5.05 -5.96 20.91
CA TYR A 86 -3.85 -5.20 21.23
C TYR A 86 -2.66 -6.13 21.57
N GLU A 87 -2.86 -7.09 22.46
CA GLU A 87 -1.83 -8.05 22.86
C GLU A 87 -1.34 -8.87 21.66
N ALA A 88 -2.26 -9.36 20.83
CA ALA A 88 -1.90 -10.09 19.61
C ALA A 88 -1.10 -9.24 18.61
N GLN A 89 -1.44 -7.95 18.48
CA GLN A 89 -0.68 -7.03 17.65
C GLN A 89 0.71 -6.77 18.25
N LEU A 90 0.80 -6.54 19.57
CA LEU A 90 2.06 -6.34 20.28
C LEU A 90 3.01 -7.53 20.06
N ASP A 91 2.52 -8.75 20.30
CA ASP A 91 3.31 -9.98 20.12
C ASP A 91 3.77 -10.14 18.65
N SER A 92 2.89 -9.86 17.70
CA SER A 92 3.19 -9.96 16.28
C SER A 92 4.27 -8.95 15.83
N VAL A 93 4.16 -7.70 16.28
CA VAL A 93 5.16 -6.66 16.00
C VAL A 93 6.48 -7.00 16.68
N ALA A 94 6.45 -7.27 17.98
CA ALA A 94 7.63 -7.60 18.79
C ALA A 94 8.40 -8.79 18.19
N GLY A 95 7.70 -9.87 17.86
CA GLY A 95 8.29 -11.03 17.23
C GLY A 95 8.86 -10.75 15.83
N SER A 96 8.24 -9.86 15.06
CA SER A 96 8.73 -9.49 13.74
C SER A 96 9.99 -8.62 13.84
N VAL A 97 9.97 -7.64 14.73
CA VAL A 97 11.08 -6.71 14.97
C VAL A 97 12.29 -7.43 15.56
N ALA A 98 12.07 -8.33 16.53
CA ALA A 98 13.14 -9.13 17.14
C ALA A 98 13.87 -10.05 16.15
N ARG A 99 13.13 -10.66 15.22
CA ARG A 99 13.73 -11.51 14.16
C ARG A 99 14.42 -10.70 13.07
N GLY A 100 14.17 -9.39 12.99
CA GLY A 100 14.54 -8.55 11.87
C GLY A 100 13.57 -8.68 10.69
N ILE A 101 13.45 -7.61 9.94
CA ILE A 101 12.59 -7.52 8.73
C ILE A 101 13.49 -7.23 7.54
N GLN A 102 13.20 -7.86 6.42
CA GLN A 102 14.02 -7.74 5.22
C GLN A 102 14.03 -6.30 4.68
N ALA A 103 15.20 -5.79 4.32
CA ALA A 103 15.35 -4.49 3.68
C ALA A 103 14.48 -4.38 2.41
N GLY A 104 13.92 -3.21 2.16
CA GLY A 104 12.94 -2.97 1.09
C GLY A 104 11.48 -3.26 1.50
N SER A 105 11.24 -3.75 2.72
CA SER A 105 9.90 -3.91 3.28
C SER A 105 9.39 -2.60 3.92
N MET A 106 8.09 -2.55 4.18
CA MET A 106 7.43 -1.44 4.88
C MET A 106 6.57 -1.97 6.02
N ILE A 107 6.65 -1.32 7.17
CA ILE A 107 5.78 -1.51 8.32
C ILE A 107 4.92 -0.27 8.45
N VAL A 108 3.63 -0.44 8.67
CA VAL A 108 2.67 0.65 8.85
C VAL A 108 1.92 0.45 10.16
N PHE A 109 1.94 1.46 10.99
CA PHE A 109 1.21 1.54 12.23
C PHE A 109 0.09 2.56 12.11
N ALA A 110 -1.14 2.17 12.42
CA ALA A 110 -2.30 3.04 12.37
C ALA A 110 -3.29 2.72 13.49
N SER A 111 -3.87 3.74 14.09
CA SER A 111 -4.88 3.61 15.13
C SER A 111 -5.67 4.91 15.29
N PRO A 112 -6.96 4.83 15.63
CA PRO A 112 -7.69 5.98 16.16
C PRO A 112 -7.20 6.40 17.56
N ASP A 113 -6.57 5.49 18.33
CA ASP A 113 -5.91 5.75 19.60
C ASP A 113 -4.39 5.82 19.40
N SER A 114 -3.90 7.03 19.13
CA SER A 114 -2.48 7.25 18.86
C SER A 114 -1.58 6.98 20.06
N ALA A 115 -2.06 7.23 21.28
CA ALA A 115 -1.27 7.02 22.50
C ALA A 115 -1.05 5.51 22.74
N LYS A 116 -2.10 4.72 22.59
CA LYS A 116 -2.05 3.26 22.70
C LYS A 116 -1.15 2.65 21.62
N LEU A 117 -1.25 3.17 20.38
CA LEU A 117 -0.38 2.76 19.29
C LEU A 117 1.09 3.09 19.54
N ALA A 118 1.37 4.29 20.06
CA ALA A 118 2.73 4.70 20.39
C ALA A 118 3.34 3.80 21.47
N THR A 119 2.57 3.42 22.49
CA THR A 119 2.99 2.47 23.52
C THR A 119 3.32 1.10 22.91
N LEU A 120 2.48 0.60 21.99
CA LEU A 120 2.76 -0.66 21.28
C LEU A 120 4.10 -0.60 20.52
N VAL A 121 4.37 0.51 19.82
CA VAL A 121 5.63 0.68 19.09
C VAL A 121 6.82 0.74 20.06
N GLU A 122 6.73 1.52 21.13
CA GLU A 122 7.80 1.60 22.15
C GLU A 122 8.13 0.22 22.74
N GLU A 123 7.12 -0.53 23.15
CA GLU A 123 7.33 -1.86 23.74
C GLU A 123 7.91 -2.85 22.73
N SER A 124 7.39 -2.87 21.51
CA SER A 124 7.87 -3.77 20.48
C SER A 124 9.31 -3.47 20.06
N PHE A 125 9.66 -2.18 19.89
CA PHE A 125 10.98 -1.78 19.42
C PHE A 125 12.08 -1.89 20.47
N LYS A 126 11.75 -2.08 21.76
CA LYS A 126 12.74 -2.47 22.79
C LYS A 126 13.42 -3.81 22.45
N LEU A 127 12.76 -4.66 21.67
CA LEU A 127 13.29 -5.95 21.22
C LEU A 127 14.06 -5.88 19.90
N ALA A 128 14.08 -4.73 19.24
CA ALA A 128 14.86 -4.51 18.03
C ALA A 128 16.35 -4.47 18.37
N ALA A 129 17.12 -5.33 17.75
CA ALA A 129 18.58 -5.17 17.83
C ALA A 129 18.99 -3.87 17.11
N PRO A 130 20.03 -3.18 17.59
CA PRO A 130 20.53 -1.99 16.92
C PRO A 130 20.80 -2.23 15.44
N LYS A 131 20.33 -1.30 14.58
CA LYS A 131 20.47 -1.34 13.11
C LYS A 131 19.76 -2.50 12.40
N SER A 132 18.95 -3.29 13.11
CA SER A 132 18.31 -4.51 12.57
C SER A 132 17.27 -4.24 11.49
N LEU A 133 16.77 -3.00 11.39
CA LEU A 133 15.77 -2.60 10.40
C LEU A 133 16.32 -1.62 9.35
N LYS A 134 17.63 -1.59 9.16
CA LYS A 134 18.23 -0.76 8.12
C LYS A 134 17.68 -1.12 6.74
N GLY A 135 17.18 -0.11 6.01
CA GLY A 135 16.51 -0.30 4.70
C GLY A 135 15.05 -0.75 4.80
N VAL A 136 14.49 -0.86 6.00
CA VAL A 136 13.04 -1.02 6.22
C VAL A 136 12.42 0.37 6.39
N ARG A 137 11.24 0.58 5.80
CA ARG A 137 10.45 1.80 6.01
C ARG A 137 9.47 1.57 7.14
N VAL A 138 9.40 2.49 8.09
CA VAL A 138 8.42 2.47 9.18
C VAL A 138 7.56 3.71 9.06
N LEU A 139 6.26 3.52 8.87
CA LEU A 139 5.26 4.56 8.75
C LEU A 139 4.36 4.55 9.98
N PHE A 140 4.30 5.65 10.71
CA PHE A 140 3.40 5.82 11.84
C PHE A 140 2.35 6.88 11.50
N ILE A 141 1.08 6.53 11.67
CA ILE A 141 -0.06 7.38 11.41
C ILE A 141 -0.77 7.66 12.73
N GLY A 142 -0.67 8.90 13.22
CA GLY A 142 -1.20 9.24 14.54
C GLY A 142 -1.11 10.71 14.90
N SER A 143 -1.48 11.05 16.15
CA SER A 143 -1.45 12.42 16.68
C SER A 143 -0.02 12.97 16.76
N ALA A 144 0.13 14.26 16.49
CA ALA A 144 1.41 14.95 16.55
C ALA A 144 2.07 14.86 17.95
N SER A 145 1.28 14.70 19.03
CA SER A 145 1.78 14.54 20.40
C SER A 145 2.69 13.32 20.59
N GLU A 146 2.52 12.28 19.77
CA GLU A 146 3.24 11.02 19.90
C GLU A 146 4.54 10.97 19.08
N ARG A 147 4.80 12.00 18.27
CA ARG A 147 5.91 12.02 17.31
C ARG A 147 7.26 11.76 17.97
N ASP A 148 7.58 12.51 19.02
CA ASP A 148 8.93 12.48 19.61
C ASP A 148 9.22 11.13 20.28
N ARG A 149 8.24 10.59 21.02
CA ARG A 149 8.38 9.29 21.70
C ARG A 149 8.52 8.14 20.70
N VAL A 150 7.72 8.13 19.62
CA VAL A 150 7.80 7.09 18.59
C VAL A 150 9.10 7.20 17.79
N THR A 151 9.52 8.43 17.46
CA THR A 151 10.79 8.66 16.78
C THR A 151 11.96 8.11 17.62
N ALA A 152 11.98 8.40 18.91
CA ALA A 152 13.01 7.91 19.83
C ALA A 152 13.02 6.37 19.92
N ALA A 153 11.85 5.74 19.94
CA ALA A 153 11.72 4.28 20.01
C ALA A 153 12.25 3.59 18.74
N VAL A 154 11.98 4.14 17.56
CA VAL A 154 12.36 3.56 16.27
C VAL A 154 13.82 3.81 15.91
N ALA A 155 14.39 4.94 16.33
CA ALA A 155 15.72 5.42 15.92
C ALA A 155 16.85 4.37 16.06
N PRO A 156 16.96 3.59 17.16
CA PRO A 156 18.05 2.62 17.32
C PRO A 156 18.07 1.53 16.25
N SER A 157 16.91 1.23 15.65
CA SER A 157 16.77 0.19 14.60
C SER A 157 17.34 0.61 13.25
N GLU A 158 17.66 1.88 13.03
CA GLU A 158 18.06 2.51 11.75
C GLU A 158 17.02 2.30 10.62
N ALA A 159 15.76 2.11 10.95
CA ALA A 159 14.69 2.13 9.97
C ALA A 159 14.49 3.54 9.37
N THR A 160 14.08 3.62 8.12
CA THR A 160 13.64 4.89 7.52
C THR A 160 12.26 5.23 8.06
N PHE A 161 12.21 6.14 9.03
CA PHE A 161 10.99 6.48 9.75
C PHE A 161 10.25 7.66 9.12
N LYS A 162 8.94 7.53 8.97
CA LYS A 162 8.03 8.59 8.54
C LYS A 162 6.83 8.68 9.48
N PHE A 163 6.52 9.88 9.93
CA PHE A 163 5.36 10.18 10.76
C PHE A 163 4.31 10.95 9.95
N ILE A 164 3.08 10.42 9.89
CA ILE A 164 1.93 11.09 9.29
C ILE A 164 1.01 11.56 10.41
N VAL A 165 0.78 12.86 10.45
CA VAL A 165 -0.12 13.46 11.45
C VAL A 165 -1.56 13.24 11.00
N THR A 166 -2.36 12.64 11.90
CA THR A 166 -3.81 12.69 11.83
C THR A 166 -4.26 14.00 12.43
N GLY A 167 -5.00 14.81 11.68
CA GLY A 167 -5.47 16.14 12.08
C GLY A 167 -6.37 16.12 13.29
#